data_8f20fcf254f2f50a7e4bcf6f6d823e66
#
_entry.id   8f20fcf254f2f50a7e4bcf6f6d823e66
#
_cell.length_a   1.000
_cell.length_b   1.000
_cell.length_c   1.000
_cell.angle_alpha   90.00
_cell.angle_beta   90.00
_cell.angle_gamma   90.00
#
_symmetry.space_group_name_H-M   'P 1'
#
loop_
_entity.id
_entity.type
_entity.pdbx_description
1 polymer ?
#
loop_
_entity_poly.entity_id
_entity_poly.type
_entity_poly.pdbx_seq_one_letter_code
_entity_poly.pdbx_strand_id
1 'polypeptide(L)'
;RLGRVAWQILEDEPVKAVIELSGSFAQTYRGHGTDKALVAGIMGMNSFDERIRCSLDLAKEQGLEYEFHEVMIPESHPNTARIHLLGKSGKTVDIQGASVGGGNILVEKINGMDVSYTGQSTTILVRHYDRPGAIAAVTNFMAYSGVNIGNFRLSRQKKGGEAIMTIEIDGEAPEKLTEQLKVLPHVISA
;
A
#
# COMPACT_ATOMS: atom_id res chain seq x y z
N ARG A 1 -6.54 2.34 -7.41
CA ARG A 1 -6.41 2.45 -5.94
C ARG A 1 -5.24 1.60 -5.41
N LEU A 2 -5.16 0.29 -5.69
CA LEU A 2 -4.10 -0.58 -5.16
C LEU A 2 -2.69 -0.09 -5.53
N GLY A 3 -2.46 0.27 -6.80
CA GLY A 3 -1.17 0.84 -7.24
C GLY A 3 -0.81 2.12 -6.48
N ARG A 4 -1.80 2.96 -6.16
CA ARG A 4 -1.55 4.19 -5.40
C ARG A 4 -1.19 3.90 -3.93
N VAL A 5 -1.77 2.87 -3.32
CA VAL A 5 -1.36 2.43 -1.98
C VAL A 5 0.10 1.99 -1.99
N ALA A 6 0.51 1.20 -2.99
CA ALA A 6 1.91 0.81 -3.15
C ALA A 6 2.85 2.01 -3.30
N TRP A 7 2.47 2.98 -4.11
CA TRP A 7 3.22 4.24 -4.29
C TRP A 7 3.33 5.04 -2.98
N GLN A 8 2.23 5.16 -2.23
CA GLN A 8 2.24 5.88 -0.94
C GLN A 8 3.16 5.21 0.08
N ILE A 9 3.17 3.86 0.15
CA ILE A 9 4.01 3.12 1.09
C ILE A 9 5.49 3.17 0.68
N LEU A 10 5.79 3.23 -0.61
CA LEU A 10 7.15 3.34 -1.12
C LEU A 10 7.85 4.62 -0.63
N GLU A 11 7.13 5.73 -0.56
CA GLU A 11 7.66 7.05 -0.19
C GLU A 11 8.92 7.43 -0.99
N ASP A 12 8.91 7.15 -2.28
CA ASP A 12 10.02 7.39 -3.20
C ASP A 12 9.49 7.49 -4.64
N GLU A 13 10.32 7.96 -5.56
CA GLU A 13 10.02 7.94 -6.99
C GLU A 13 10.14 6.50 -7.52
N PRO A 14 9.06 5.88 -8.01
CA PRO A 14 9.13 4.51 -8.51
C PRO A 14 9.88 4.48 -9.86
N VAL A 15 10.86 3.60 -9.98
CA VAL A 15 11.64 3.41 -11.21
C VAL A 15 11.37 2.06 -11.86
N LYS A 16 10.94 1.06 -11.10
CA LYS A 16 10.53 -0.24 -11.62
C LYS A 16 9.33 -0.80 -10.87
N ALA A 17 8.40 -1.38 -11.63
CA ALA A 17 7.22 -2.07 -11.11
C ALA A 17 7.09 -3.45 -11.76
N VAL A 18 7.05 -4.50 -10.95
CA VAL A 18 6.67 -5.85 -11.37
C VAL A 18 5.30 -6.14 -10.82
N ILE A 19 4.34 -6.41 -11.69
CA ILE A 19 2.94 -6.57 -11.35
C ILE A 19 2.51 -7.99 -11.72
N GLU A 20 2.23 -8.78 -10.71
CA GLU A 20 1.71 -10.14 -10.85
C GLU A 20 0.19 -10.12 -10.70
N LEU A 21 -0.52 -10.70 -11.66
CA LEU A 21 -1.98 -10.76 -11.69
C LEU A 21 -2.44 -12.21 -11.60
N SER A 22 -3.43 -12.47 -10.74
CA SER A 22 -3.97 -13.81 -10.51
C SER A 22 -5.47 -13.87 -10.84
N GLY A 23 -5.93 -15.06 -11.18
CA GLY A 23 -7.33 -15.36 -11.42
C GLY A 23 -7.93 -14.58 -12.59
N SER A 24 -9.07 -13.95 -12.36
CA SER A 24 -9.79 -13.18 -13.39
C SER A 24 -8.98 -11.97 -13.88
N PHE A 25 -8.20 -11.34 -12.99
CA PHE A 25 -7.31 -10.25 -13.39
C PHE A 25 -6.30 -10.68 -14.44
N ALA A 26 -5.68 -11.84 -14.28
CA ALA A 26 -4.71 -12.38 -15.23
C ALA A 26 -5.32 -12.53 -16.65
N GLN A 27 -6.60 -12.90 -16.72
CA GLN A 27 -7.29 -13.15 -17.99
C GLN A 27 -7.80 -11.88 -18.69
N THR A 28 -8.15 -10.85 -17.92
CA THR A 28 -8.94 -9.73 -18.43
C THR A 28 -8.29 -8.35 -18.28
N TYR A 29 -7.11 -8.25 -17.70
CA TYR A 29 -6.50 -6.97 -17.29
C TYR A 29 -6.33 -5.96 -18.45
N ARG A 30 -6.00 -6.41 -19.66
CA ARG A 30 -5.82 -5.54 -20.82
C ARG A 30 -7.17 -5.00 -21.32
N GLY A 31 -8.18 -5.88 -21.41
CA GLY A 31 -9.50 -5.52 -21.92
C GLY A 31 -10.26 -4.57 -21.01
N HIS A 32 -10.07 -4.68 -19.70
CA HIS A 32 -10.72 -3.86 -18.69
C HIS A 32 -9.89 -2.65 -18.24
N GLY A 33 -8.69 -2.45 -18.78
CA GLY A 33 -7.83 -1.32 -18.42
C GLY A 33 -7.23 -1.44 -17.01
N THR A 34 -7.19 -2.63 -16.43
CA THR A 34 -6.59 -2.87 -15.11
C THR A 34 -5.10 -2.55 -15.12
N ASP A 35 -4.39 -2.85 -16.21
CA ASP A 35 -3.00 -2.47 -16.46
C ASP A 35 -2.80 -0.97 -16.33
N LYS A 36 -3.59 -0.19 -17.07
CA LYS A 36 -3.56 1.28 -17.02
C LYS A 36 -3.87 1.82 -15.64
N ALA A 37 -4.88 1.27 -14.97
CA ALA A 37 -5.29 1.71 -13.64
C ALA A 37 -4.22 1.41 -12.57
N LEU A 38 -3.53 0.27 -12.65
CA LEU A 38 -2.45 -0.09 -11.73
C LEU A 38 -1.23 0.80 -11.93
N VAL A 39 -0.77 0.97 -13.17
CA VAL A 39 0.38 1.83 -13.51
C VAL A 39 0.09 3.29 -13.16
N ALA A 40 -1.10 3.81 -13.50
CA ALA A 40 -1.52 5.15 -13.10
C ALA A 40 -1.45 5.36 -11.58
N GLY A 41 -1.93 4.39 -10.81
CA GLY A 41 -1.84 4.43 -9.34
C GLY A 41 -0.41 4.43 -8.84
N ILE A 42 0.48 3.63 -9.42
CA ILE A 42 1.92 3.58 -9.10
C ILE A 42 2.60 4.93 -9.40
N MET A 43 2.09 5.69 -10.37
CA MET A 43 2.53 7.06 -10.68
C MET A 43 1.85 8.12 -9.79
N GLY A 44 1.09 7.72 -8.76
CA GLY A 44 0.42 8.62 -7.82
C GLY A 44 -0.90 9.22 -8.31
N MET A 45 -1.41 8.80 -9.47
CA MET A 45 -2.68 9.33 -10.00
C MET A 45 -3.87 8.90 -9.16
N ASN A 46 -4.85 9.79 -9.03
CA ASN A 46 -6.15 9.50 -8.41
C ASN A 46 -7.03 8.65 -9.34
N SER A 47 -8.03 7.97 -8.76
CA SER A 47 -8.98 7.13 -9.51
C SER A 47 -9.86 7.90 -10.51
N PHE A 48 -9.87 9.24 -10.45
CA PHE A 48 -10.64 10.11 -11.37
C PHE A 48 -9.73 10.84 -12.37
N ASP A 49 -8.44 10.53 -12.40
CA ASP A 49 -7.48 11.19 -13.28
C ASP A 49 -7.72 10.76 -14.74
N GLU A 50 -8.02 11.69 -15.61
CA GLU A 50 -8.27 11.41 -17.02
C GLU A 50 -7.06 10.82 -17.75
N ARG A 51 -5.86 11.03 -17.23
CA ARG A 51 -4.60 10.50 -17.78
C ARG A 51 -4.44 9.00 -17.59
N ILE A 52 -5.30 8.34 -16.79
CA ILE A 52 -5.29 6.87 -16.62
C ILE A 52 -5.31 6.16 -17.97
N ARG A 53 -6.07 6.68 -18.95
CA ARG A 53 -6.17 6.09 -20.29
C ARG A 53 -4.85 6.00 -21.05
N CYS A 54 -3.91 6.91 -20.78
CA CYS A 54 -2.57 6.97 -21.41
C CYS A 54 -1.43 6.72 -20.41
N SER A 55 -1.74 6.17 -19.24
CA SER A 55 -0.75 5.98 -18.17
C SER A 55 0.43 5.10 -18.54
N LEU A 56 0.24 4.12 -19.43
CA LEU A 56 1.31 3.24 -19.89
C LEU A 56 2.36 3.99 -20.73
N ASP A 57 1.92 4.94 -21.55
CA ASP A 57 2.82 5.79 -22.34
C ASP A 57 3.51 6.82 -21.44
N LEU A 58 2.76 7.45 -20.55
CA LEU A 58 3.32 8.38 -19.56
C LEU A 58 4.35 7.73 -18.64
N ALA A 59 4.14 6.47 -18.25
CA ALA A 59 5.11 5.71 -17.47
C ALA A 59 6.45 5.57 -18.21
N LYS A 60 6.41 5.23 -19.49
CA LYS A 60 7.60 5.14 -20.34
C LYS A 60 8.31 6.49 -20.49
N GLU A 61 7.54 7.56 -20.72
CA GLU A 61 8.08 8.92 -20.83
C GLU A 61 8.77 9.37 -19.53
N GLN A 62 8.26 8.96 -18.37
CA GLN A 62 8.84 9.26 -17.06
C GLN A 62 9.95 8.29 -16.63
N GLY A 63 10.27 7.29 -17.45
CA GLY A 63 11.31 6.31 -17.16
C GLY A 63 10.91 5.24 -16.13
N LEU A 64 9.62 5.06 -15.87
CA LEU A 64 9.12 3.95 -15.07
C LEU A 64 9.08 2.67 -15.91
N GLU A 65 9.93 1.70 -15.58
CA GLU A 65 9.86 0.36 -16.15
C GLU A 65 8.74 -0.43 -15.47
N TYR A 66 7.92 -1.12 -16.25
CA TYR A 66 6.85 -1.97 -15.71
C TYR A 66 6.72 -3.27 -16.47
N GLU A 67 6.40 -4.32 -15.74
CA GLU A 67 6.19 -5.67 -16.25
C GLU A 67 4.91 -6.26 -15.66
N PHE A 68 4.15 -7.01 -16.48
CA PHE A 68 2.97 -7.76 -16.04
C PHE A 68 3.22 -9.25 -16.20
N HIS A 69 2.96 -10.01 -15.14
CA HIS A 69 3.05 -11.46 -15.13
C HIS A 69 1.73 -12.08 -14.70
N GLU A 70 1.31 -13.11 -15.43
CA GLU A 70 0.16 -13.92 -15.04
C GLU A 70 0.65 -15.03 -14.13
N VAL A 71 0.13 -15.09 -12.93
CA VAL A 71 0.54 -16.03 -11.89
C VAL A 71 -0.66 -16.69 -11.24
N MET A 72 -0.43 -17.80 -10.53
CA MET A 72 -1.42 -18.40 -9.64
C MET A 72 -1.04 -18.08 -8.20
N ILE A 73 -1.88 -17.31 -7.52
CA ILE A 73 -1.75 -17.06 -6.08
C ILE A 73 -2.77 -17.93 -5.38
N PRO A 74 -2.34 -18.99 -4.66
CA PRO A 74 -3.27 -19.90 -3.98
C PRO A 74 -4.15 -19.16 -2.97
N GLU A 75 -5.40 -19.62 -2.83
CA GLU A 75 -6.37 -19.10 -1.83
C GLU A 75 -6.62 -17.58 -1.89
N SER A 76 -6.31 -16.96 -3.03
CA SER A 76 -6.53 -15.53 -3.23
C SER A 76 -7.88 -15.23 -3.91
N HIS A 77 -8.34 -13.98 -3.75
CA HIS A 77 -9.50 -13.49 -4.49
C HIS A 77 -9.23 -13.52 -6.01
N PRO A 78 -10.23 -13.80 -6.88
CA PRO A 78 -10.04 -13.84 -8.34
C PRO A 78 -9.45 -12.58 -8.96
N ASN A 79 -9.59 -11.44 -8.30
CA ASN A 79 -9.07 -10.15 -8.75
C ASN A 79 -7.89 -9.68 -7.90
N THR A 80 -6.95 -10.59 -7.63
CA THR A 80 -5.77 -10.27 -6.83
C THR A 80 -4.62 -9.81 -7.72
N ALA A 81 -3.93 -8.78 -7.26
CA ALA A 81 -2.66 -8.32 -7.79
C ALA A 81 -1.60 -8.28 -6.68
N ARG A 82 -0.36 -8.64 -7.05
CA ARG A 82 0.83 -8.41 -6.24
C ARG A 82 1.71 -7.42 -6.97
N ILE A 83 2.14 -6.37 -6.28
CA ILE A 83 2.91 -5.27 -6.84
C ILE A 83 4.23 -5.18 -6.11
N HIS A 84 5.33 -5.30 -6.85
CA HIS A 84 6.69 -5.11 -6.37
C HIS A 84 7.22 -3.81 -6.95
N LEU A 85 7.53 -2.83 -6.11
CA LEU A 85 8.08 -1.55 -6.52
C LEU A 85 9.53 -1.41 -6.08
N LEU A 86 10.34 -0.83 -6.97
CA LEU A 86 11.67 -0.31 -6.66
C LEU A 86 11.64 1.20 -6.85
N GLY A 87 12.06 1.92 -5.84
CA GLY A 87 12.24 3.37 -5.86
C GLY A 87 13.65 3.77 -6.28
N LYS A 88 13.81 5.00 -6.69
CA LYS A 88 15.07 5.60 -7.15
C LYS A 88 16.18 5.57 -6.09
N SER A 89 15.82 5.69 -4.82
CA SER A 89 16.76 5.58 -3.68
C SER A 89 17.14 4.15 -3.32
N GLY A 90 16.58 3.13 -3.99
CA GLY A 90 16.76 1.72 -3.67
C GLY A 90 15.73 1.17 -2.68
N LYS A 91 14.77 1.97 -2.23
CA LYS A 91 13.65 1.47 -1.42
C LYS A 91 12.81 0.49 -2.22
N THR A 92 12.28 -0.52 -1.54
CA THR A 92 11.37 -1.49 -2.14
C THR A 92 10.09 -1.60 -1.32
N VAL A 93 9.00 -1.94 -1.99
CA VAL A 93 7.75 -2.32 -1.36
C VAL A 93 7.11 -3.47 -2.12
N ASP A 94 6.60 -4.44 -1.37
CA ASP A 94 5.76 -5.52 -1.89
C ASP A 94 4.37 -5.38 -1.29
N ILE A 95 3.35 -5.34 -2.14
CA ILE A 95 1.97 -5.27 -1.70
C ILE A 95 1.14 -6.33 -2.42
N GLN A 96 0.27 -7.01 -1.69
CA GLN A 96 -0.75 -7.88 -2.25
C GLN A 96 -2.12 -7.38 -1.85
N GLY A 97 -3.03 -7.34 -2.80
CA GLY A 97 -4.40 -6.96 -2.54
C GLY A 97 -5.32 -7.31 -3.69
N ALA A 98 -6.61 -7.18 -3.45
CA ALA A 98 -7.64 -7.53 -4.39
C ALA A 98 -8.59 -6.36 -4.66
N SER A 99 -9.19 -6.35 -5.85
CA SER A 99 -10.39 -5.56 -6.13
C SER A 99 -11.61 -6.38 -5.73
N VAL A 100 -12.38 -5.85 -4.78
CA VAL A 100 -13.55 -6.56 -4.22
C VAL A 100 -14.90 -6.01 -4.72
N GLY A 101 -14.86 -5.26 -5.84
CA GLY A 101 -16.05 -4.69 -6.47
C GLY A 101 -16.38 -3.27 -5.99
N GLY A 102 -17.20 -2.57 -6.75
CA GLY A 102 -17.62 -1.19 -6.41
C GLY A 102 -16.50 -0.17 -6.30
N GLY A 103 -15.35 -0.43 -6.92
CA GLY A 103 -14.15 0.39 -6.77
C GLY A 103 -13.41 0.21 -5.43
N ASN A 104 -13.82 -0.75 -4.61
CA ASN A 104 -13.16 -1.06 -3.33
C ASN A 104 -12.00 -2.01 -3.52
N ILE A 105 -11.04 -1.91 -2.61
CA ILE A 105 -9.89 -2.81 -2.53
C ILE A 105 -9.83 -3.46 -1.16
N LEU A 106 -9.19 -4.61 -1.09
CA LEU A 106 -8.75 -5.24 0.15
C LEU A 106 -7.24 -5.44 0.05
N VAL A 107 -6.48 -4.78 0.91
CA VAL A 107 -5.04 -5.00 1.03
C VAL A 107 -4.82 -6.11 2.04
N GLU A 108 -4.08 -7.14 1.62
CA GLU A 108 -3.91 -8.39 2.37
C GLU A 108 -2.50 -8.57 2.93
N LYS A 109 -1.48 -8.10 2.19
CA LYS A 109 -0.08 -8.21 2.60
C LYS A 109 0.72 -6.96 2.23
N ILE A 110 1.66 -6.58 3.10
CA ILE A 110 2.66 -5.56 2.85
C ILE A 110 4.01 -6.11 3.33
N ASN A 111 4.99 -6.17 2.42
CA ASN A 111 6.34 -6.69 2.71
C ASN A 111 6.32 -8.06 3.42
N GLY A 112 5.43 -8.95 2.96
CA GLY A 112 5.25 -10.30 3.51
C GLY A 112 4.50 -10.36 4.85
N MET A 113 4.10 -9.24 5.42
CA MET A 113 3.29 -9.20 6.64
C MET A 113 1.80 -9.14 6.30
N ASP A 114 1.01 -9.96 7.01
CA ASP A 114 -0.44 -9.97 6.82
C ASP A 114 -1.05 -8.69 7.38
N VAL A 115 -1.84 -8.03 6.54
CA VAL A 115 -2.63 -6.86 6.89
C VAL A 115 -4.06 -7.08 6.41
N SER A 116 -4.98 -6.24 6.84
CA SER A 116 -6.34 -6.28 6.31
C SER A 116 -6.96 -4.90 6.44
N TYR A 117 -7.04 -4.16 5.35
CA TYR A 117 -7.78 -2.91 5.31
C TYR A 117 -8.33 -2.63 3.90
N THR A 118 -9.42 -1.89 3.84
CA THR A 118 -10.17 -1.67 2.60
C THR A 118 -9.96 -0.28 2.01
N GLY A 119 -9.37 0.64 2.76
CA GLY A 119 -9.26 2.04 2.37
C GLY A 119 -10.61 2.78 2.35
N GLN A 120 -11.63 2.25 3.00
CA GLN A 120 -12.91 2.95 3.21
C GLN A 120 -12.83 3.92 4.39
N SER A 121 -12.04 3.57 5.41
CA SER A 121 -11.72 4.44 6.54
C SER A 121 -10.33 5.03 6.37
N THR A 122 -10.07 6.17 7.00
CA THR A 122 -8.72 6.71 7.09
C THR A 122 -7.84 5.71 7.83
N THR A 123 -6.82 5.21 7.15
CA THR A 123 -5.94 4.16 7.68
C THR A 123 -4.51 4.64 7.71
N ILE A 124 -3.87 4.52 8.86
CA ILE A 124 -2.47 4.85 9.08
C ILE A 124 -1.70 3.55 9.22
N LEU A 125 -0.66 3.40 8.41
CA LEU A 125 0.26 2.27 8.46
C LEU A 125 1.54 2.74 9.13
N VAL A 126 1.95 2.06 10.22
CA VAL A 126 3.19 2.36 10.92
C VAL A 126 4.07 1.13 10.91
N ARG A 127 5.17 1.19 10.15
CA ARG A 127 6.24 0.18 10.23
C ARG A 127 7.17 0.52 11.38
N HIS A 128 7.49 -0.48 12.19
CA HIS A 128 8.34 -0.29 13.36
C HIS A 128 9.13 -1.55 13.68
N TYR A 129 10.13 -1.42 14.52
CA TYR A 129 10.78 -2.58 15.13
C TYR A 129 9.91 -3.15 16.25
N ASP A 130 9.77 -4.48 16.31
CA ASP A 130 9.03 -5.20 17.36
C ASP A 130 9.81 -5.12 18.68
N ARG A 131 9.65 -4.00 19.38
CA ARG A 131 10.35 -3.67 20.63
C ARG A 131 9.34 -3.22 21.69
N PRO A 132 9.63 -3.51 22.98
CA PRO A 132 8.83 -2.94 24.08
C PRO A 132 8.73 -1.42 23.97
N GLY A 133 7.53 -0.88 24.17
CA GLY A 133 7.26 0.55 24.10
C GLY A 133 6.87 1.10 22.73
N ALA A 134 7.12 0.38 21.62
CA ALA A 134 6.81 0.87 20.28
C ALA A 134 5.29 1.14 20.10
N ILE A 135 4.45 0.19 20.51
CA ILE A 135 2.99 0.34 20.44
C ILE A 135 2.53 1.49 21.34
N ALA A 136 3.03 1.52 22.59
CA ALA A 136 2.66 2.57 23.55
C ALA A 136 3.05 3.96 23.04
N ALA A 137 4.24 4.13 22.45
CA ALA A 137 4.67 5.41 21.90
C ALA A 137 3.71 5.90 20.80
N VAL A 138 3.33 5.02 19.88
CA VAL A 138 2.41 5.35 18.77
C VAL A 138 1.02 5.66 19.31
N THR A 139 0.43 4.79 20.14
CA THR A 139 -0.94 4.96 20.63
C THR A 139 -1.08 6.15 21.58
N ASN A 140 -0.10 6.41 22.45
CA ASN A 140 -0.08 7.61 23.28
C ASN A 140 0.00 8.87 22.42
N PHE A 141 0.87 8.89 21.42
CA PHE A 141 0.96 10.03 20.52
C PHE A 141 -0.37 10.28 19.79
N MET A 142 -1.03 9.24 19.29
CA MET A 142 -2.36 9.35 18.67
C MET A 142 -3.38 9.96 19.64
N ALA A 143 -3.42 9.48 20.89
CA ALA A 143 -4.30 10.00 21.92
C ALA A 143 -4.04 11.48 22.22
N TYR A 144 -2.78 11.89 22.41
CA TYR A 144 -2.41 13.29 22.60
C TYR A 144 -2.72 14.18 21.39
N SER A 145 -2.72 13.62 20.19
CA SER A 145 -3.10 14.31 18.97
C SER A 145 -4.63 14.38 18.77
N GLY A 146 -5.43 13.90 19.74
CA GLY A 146 -6.88 13.91 19.66
C GLY A 146 -7.46 12.92 18.65
N VAL A 147 -6.69 11.91 18.24
CA VAL A 147 -7.11 10.92 17.26
C VAL A 147 -7.73 9.72 17.97
N ASN A 148 -8.98 9.41 17.63
CA ASN A 148 -9.64 8.20 18.10
C ASN A 148 -9.35 7.02 17.17
N ILE A 149 -8.91 5.90 17.74
CA ILE A 149 -8.61 4.66 17.02
C ILE A 149 -9.89 3.81 16.98
N GLY A 150 -10.41 3.58 15.79
CA GLY A 150 -11.59 2.74 15.58
C GLY A 150 -11.24 1.26 15.44
N ASN A 151 -10.09 0.95 14.80
CA ASN A 151 -9.59 -0.41 14.66
C ASN A 151 -8.06 -0.42 14.70
N PHE A 152 -7.50 -1.46 15.28
CA PHE A 152 -6.05 -1.62 15.39
C PHE A 152 -5.66 -3.06 15.13
N ARG A 153 -4.70 -3.25 14.23
CA ARG A 153 -4.07 -4.54 13.96
C ARG A 153 -2.57 -4.42 14.04
N LEU A 154 -1.94 -5.46 14.59
CA LEU A 154 -0.50 -5.61 14.61
C LEU A 154 -0.12 -6.89 13.88
N SER A 155 0.81 -6.77 12.95
CA SER A 155 1.43 -7.91 12.27
C SER A 155 2.94 -7.82 12.37
N ARG A 156 3.61 -8.96 12.50
CA ARG A 156 5.08 -9.05 12.53
C ARG A 156 5.56 -10.25 11.73
N GLN A 157 6.72 -10.12 11.10
CA GLN A 157 7.35 -11.23 10.41
C GLN A 157 7.91 -12.25 11.40
N LYS A 158 8.63 -11.77 12.42
CA LYS A 158 9.23 -12.56 13.47
C LYS A 158 9.41 -11.73 14.75
N LYS A 159 9.51 -12.41 15.88
CA LYS A 159 9.79 -11.76 17.18
C LYS A 159 11.07 -10.93 17.11
N GLY A 160 10.97 -9.67 17.51
CA GLY A 160 12.08 -8.73 17.54
C GLY A 160 12.51 -8.16 16.17
N GLY A 161 11.85 -8.56 15.08
CA GLY A 161 12.08 -8.04 13.73
C GLY A 161 11.23 -6.81 13.42
N GLU A 162 10.89 -6.64 12.14
CA GLU A 162 9.95 -5.61 11.73
C GLU A 162 8.51 -6.03 11.98
N ALA A 163 7.68 -5.06 12.28
CA ALA A 163 6.25 -5.18 12.45
C ALA A 163 5.52 -4.02 11.79
N ILE A 164 4.24 -4.18 11.55
CA ILE A 164 3.36 -3.16 11.00
C ILE A 164 2.10 -3.02 11.84
N MET A 165 1.78 -1.79 12.23
CA MET A 165 0.50 -1.43 12.79
C MET A 165 -0.39 -0.91 11.67
N THR A 166 -1.59 -1.46 11.56
CA THR A 166 -2.66 -0.94 10.70
C THR A 166 -3.69 -0.30 11.62
N ILE A 167 -3.81 1.01 11.56
CA ILE A 167 -4.61 1.82 12.49
C ILE A 167 -5.69 2.53 11.70
N GLU A 168 -6.94 2.13 11.86
CA GLU A 168 -8.08 2.84 11.31
C GLU A 168 -8.55 3.88 12.33
N ILE A 169 -8.72 5.11 11.89
CA ILE A 169 -9.09 6.23 12.75
C ILE A 169 -10.44 6.81 12.36
N ASP A 170 -11.10 7.45 13.31
CA ASP A 170 -12.32 8.21 13.09
C ASP A 170 -11.97 9.57 12.46
N GLY A 171 -12.62 9.87 11.34
CA GLY A 171 -12.44 11.13 10.64
C GLY A 171 -11.15 11.23 9.83
N GLU A 172 -10.65 12.45 9.65
CA GLU A 172 -9.45 12.74 8.89
C GLU A 172 -8.20 12.75 9.77
N ALA A 173 -7.08 12.34 9.20
CA ALA A 173 -5.81 12.42 9.91
C ALA A 173 -5.39 13.89 10.08
N PRO A 174 -4.93 14.30 11.27
CA PRO A 174 -4.33 15.62 11.46
C PRO A 174 -3.19 15.88 10.50
N GLU A 175 -3.03 17.14 10.08
CA GLU A 175 -1.90 17.55 9.26
C GLU A 175 -0.58 17.17 9.96
N LYS A 176 0.37 16.62 9.21
CA LYS A 176 1.69 16.18 9.67
C LYS A 176 1.68 15.01 10.68
N LEU A 177 0.55 14.35 10.91
CA LEU A 177 0.48 13.22 11.85
C LEU A 177 1.53 12.14 11.51
N THR A 178 1.61 11.74 10.25
CA THR A 178 2.56 10.70 9.81
C THR A 178 4.00 11.16 9.92
N GLU A 179 4.32 12.42 9.63
CA GLU A 179 5.66 12.98 9.81
C GLU A 179 6.11 12.96 11.28
N GLN A 180 5.19 13.26 12.18
CA GLN A 180 5.44 13.23 13.62
C GLN A 180 5.55 11.80 14.15
N LEU A 181 4.77 10.87 13.61
CA LEU A 181 4.90 9.44 13.95
C LEU A 181 6.28 8.87 13.58
N LYS A 182 6.85 9.31 12.45
CA LYS A 182 8.17 8.84 11.98
C LYS A 182 9.32 9.11 12.94
N VAL A 183 9.21 10.12 13.80
CA VAL A 183 10.27 10.47 14.76
C VAL A 183 10.11 9.79 16.12
N LEU A 184 9.06 8.99 16.30
CA LEU A 184 8.87 8.23 17.53
C LEU A 184 9.84 7.07 17.65
N PRO A 185 10.19 6.66 18.89
CA PRO A 185 11.08 5.52 19.12
C PRO A 185 10.61 4.26 18.39
N HIS A 186 11.56 3.59 17.74
CA HIS A 186 11.37 2.33 17.02
C HIS A 186 10.51 2.42 15.74
N VAL A 187 9.97 3.57 15.38
CA VAL A 187 9.24 3.74 14.11
C VAL A 187 10.25 3.81 12.95
N ILE A 188 9.94 3.08 11.88
CA ILE A 188 10.72 3.04 10.62
C ILE A 188 10.09 3.98 9.60
N SER A 189 8.76 3.90 9.46
CA SER A 189 7.97 4.74 8.53
C SER A 189 6.50 4.82 8.97
N ALA A 190 5.83 5.85 8.54
CA ALA A 190 4.40 6.01 8.76
C ALA A 190 3.77 6.75 7.55
#